data_b3fd069b80b2758b7311bf4e208e9a0f
#
_entry.id   b3fd069b80b2758b7311bf4e208e9a0f
#
_cell.length_a   1.000
_cell.length_b   1.000
_cell.length_c   1.000
_cell.angle_alpha   90.00
_cell.angle_beta   90.00
_cell.angle_gamma   90.00
#
_symmetry.space_group_name_H-M   'P 1'
#
loop_
_entity.id
_entity.type
_entity.pdbx_description
1 polymer ?
#
loop_
_entity_poly.entity_id
_entity_poly.type
_entity_poly.pdbx_seq_one_letter_code
_entity_poly.pdbx_strand_id
1 'polypeptide(L)'
;MKIFKTLSSILVTSVLSVTVIPSTFASTESTATNQTQQTVLFDNSHAQTAGAADWVIDGAFSDYADSMRKQGYQVKELEGESNISDQSLQQARVLVIPEANNPFKENEQKAIINFVENGGSVIFISDHYNADRNLNRIDSSESMNGYRRGAYENMTKDMNNEEKNSNVMHNVKSSDWLSQNFGVRFRYNALGDINTQNIVSSKDSFGITKGVQSVSMHAGSTLAITDPNKAKGIIYMPEHLTHSQKWSH
;
A
#
# COMPACT_ATOMS: atom_id res chain seq x y z
N MET A 1 31.88 0.13 12.21
CA MET A 1 31.42 -0.06 13.60
C MET A 1 30.30 0.94 13.84
N LYS A 2 29.04 0.57 13.56
CA LYS A 2 27.86 1.42 13.75
C LYS A 2 27.08 0.92 14.96
N ILE A 3 26.84 1.83 15.88
CA ILE A 3 26.25 1.61 17.20
C ILE A 3 24.74 1.48 17.04
N PHE A 4 24.17 0.32 17.38
CA PHE A 4 22.74 0.12 17.53
C PHE A 4 22.28 0.76 18.84
N LYS A 5 21.33 1.70 18.77
CA LYS A 5 20.60 2.19 19.94
C LYS A 5 19.41 1.28 20.21
N THR A 6 19.51 0.52 21.27
CA THR A 6 18.42 -0.27 21.84
C THR A 6 17.41 0.67 22.54
N LEU A 7 16.15 0.66 22.11
CA LEU A 7 15.06 1.25 22.88
C LEU A 7 14.63 0.24 23.96
N SER A 8 14.83 0.62 25.22
CA SER A 8 14.29 -0.08 26.38
C SER A 8 12.83 0.31 26.60
N SER A 9 11.92 -0.68 26.53
CA SER A 9 10.54 -0.55 26.97
C SER A 9 10.49 -0.67 28.47
N ILE A 10 10.08 0.39 29.18
CA ILE A 10 9.81 0.38 30.62
C ILE A 10 8.37 -0.07 30.83
N LEU A 11 8.21 -1.23 31.44
CA LEU A 11 6.92 -1.76 31.90
C LEU A 11 6.65 -1.18 33.30
N VAL A 12 5.66 -0.29 33.44
CA VAL A 12 5.19 0.22 34.72
C VAL A 12 3.97 -0.59 35.14
N THR A 13 4.16 -1.47 36.12
CA THR A 13 3.07 -2.15 36.83
C THR A 13 2.58 -1.26 37.98
N SER A 14 1.37 -0.73 37.87
CA SER A 14 0.71 -0.01 38.97
C SER A 14 -0.20 -0.97 39.75
N VAL A 15 0.11 -1.10 41.04
CA VAL A 15 -0.73 -1.80 42.03
C VAL A 15 -1.89 -0.86 42.43
N LEU A 16 -3.13 -1.30 42.20
CA LEU A 16 -4.34 -0.60 42.63
C LEU A 16 -4.61 -0.89 44.12
N SER A 17 -4.45 0.09 44.97
CA SER A 17 -5.04 0.08 46.31
C SER A 17 -6.34 0.87 46.30
N VAL A 18 -7.46 0.20 46.63
CA VAL A 18 -8.79 0.81 46.72
C VAL A 18 -8.95 1.45 48.09
N THR A 19 -9.03 2.78 48.12
CA THR A 19 -9.54 3.54 49.26
C THR A 19 -10.86 4.20 48.87
N VAL A 20 -11.93 3.85 49.60
CA VAL A 20 -13.28 4.42 49.42
C VAL A 20 -13.31 5.78 50.13
N ILE A 21 -13.58 6.86 49.40
CA ILE A 21 -13.87 8.20 49.95
C ILE A 21 -15.20 8.69 49.37
N PRO A 22 -16.08 9.32 50.19
CA PRO A 22 -17.44 9.65 49.79
C PRO A 22 -17.55 10.78 48.78
N SER A 23 -18.59 10.68 47.96
CA SER A 23 -18.96 11.50 46.81
C SER A 23 -19.13 12.97 47.14
N THR A 24 -18.31 13.80 46.54
CA THR A 24 -18.69 15.17 46.19
C THR A 24 -18.75 15.24 44.64
N PHE A 25 -19.92 15.59 44.13
CA PHE A 25 -20.10 15.84 42.70
C PHE A 25 -19.26 17.04 42.27
N ALA A 26 -18.04 16.81 41.82
CA ALA A 26 -17.33 17.77 41.02
C ALA A 26 -17.64 17.43 39.53
N SER A 27 -18.25 18.36 38.83
CA SER A 27 -18.39 18.32 37.37
C SER A 27 -16.98 18.18 36.77
N THR A 28 -16.63 16.97 36.35
CA THR A 28 -15.44 16.74 35.57
C THR A 28 -15.69 17.34 34.19
N GLU A 29 -15.13 18.51 33.95
CA GLU A 29 -14.85 18.93 32.58
C GLU A 29 -14.01 17.81 31.94
N SER A 30 -14.63 17.14 30.98
CA SER A 30 -13.95 16.22 30.08
C SER A 30 -12.91 17.05 29.35
N THR A 31 -11.66 17.01 29.80
CA THR A 31 -10.53 17.37 28.96
C THR A 31 -10.51 16.38 27.81
N ALA A 32 -11.24 16.71 26.74
CA ALA A 32 -11.06 16.09 25.45
C ALA A 32 -9.59 16.32 25.07
N THR A 33 -8.74 15.33 25.30
CA THR A 33 -7.45 15.25 24.67
C THR A 33 -7.74 15.32 23.18
N ASN A 34 -7.40 16.41 22.54
CA ASN A 34 -7.36 16.53 21.08
C ASN A 34 -6.34 15.50 20.58
N GLN A 35 -6.74 14.24 20.50
CA GLN A 35 -6.03 13.28 19.70
C GLN A 35 -6.22 13.75 18.25
N THR A 36 -5.16 14.28 17.68
CA THR A 36 -5.13 14.63 16.26
C THR A 36 -5.52 13.36 15.50
N GLN A 37 -6.72 13.36 14.92
CA GLN A 37 -7.27 12.21 14.21
C GLN A 37 -6.32 11.85 13.06
N GLN A 38 -5.80 10.62 13.08
CA GLN A 38 -4.84 10.17 12.07
C GLN A 38 -5.54 10.00 10.73
N THR A 39 -4.93 10.50 9.67
CA THR A 39 -5.49 10.44 8.31
C THR A 39 -4.96 9.22 7.56
N VAL A 40 -5.88 8.45 7.00
CA VAL A 40 -5.64 7.46 5.94
C VAL A 40 -6.00 8.12 4.61
N LEU A 41 -5.01 8.28 3.74
CA LEU A 41 -5.14 8.93 2.45
C LEU A 41 -5.13 7.87 1.34
N PHE A 42 -6.17 7.82 0.52
CA PHE A 42 -6.23 6.97 -0.66
C PHE A 42 -5.79 7.76 -1.89
N ASP A 43 -4.95 7.16 -2.70
CA ASP A 43 -4.60 7.73 -3.99
C ASP A 43 -5.76 7.54 -4.98
N ASN A 44 -6.24 8.63 -5.54
CA ASN A 44 -7.17 8.68 -6.66
C ASN A 44 -6.64 9.65 -7.73
N SER A 45 -5.29 9.71 -7.88
CA SER A 45 -4.61 10.60 -8.83
C SER A 45 -3.88 9.87 -9.95
N HIS A 46 -3.89 8.53 -9.92
CA HIS A 46 -3.22 7.67 -10.91
C HIS A 46 -4.20 6.81 -11.70
N ALA A 47 -5.34 7.41 -12.11
CA ALA A 47 -6.38 6.79 -12.94
C ALA A 47 -7.01 5.53 -12.30
N GLN A 48 -7.30 5.57 -11.01
CA GLN A 48 -7.98 4.51 -10.27
C GLN A 48 -9.43 4.27 -10.74
N THR A 49 -10.00 5.24 -11.46
CA THR A 49 -11.33 5.16 -12.05
C THR A 49 -11.31 4.94 -13.56
N ALA A 50 -10.17 4.54 -14.13
CA ALA A 50 -10.04 4.30 -15.56
C ALA A 50 -10.86 3.09 -16.03
N GLY A 51 -11.42 3.17 -17.22
CA GLY A 51 -12.24 2.11 -17.80
C GLY A 51 -13.47 1.78 -16.95
N ALA A 52 -13.58 0.53 -16.50
CA ALA A 52 -14.64 0.05 -15.61
C ALA A 52 -14.17 -0.05 -14.14
N ALA A 53 -13.00 0.52 -13.81
CA ALA A 53 -12.48 0.52 -12.45
C ALA A 53 -13.19 1.55 -11.57
N ASP A 54 -13.33 1.23 -10.29
CA ASP A 54 -13.87 2.11 -9.26
C ASP A 54 -13.09 1.93 -7.94
N TRP A 55 -11.75 1.94 -8.05
CA TRP A 55 -10.81 1.70 -6.95
C TRP A 55 -10.72 2.89 -5.98
N VAL A 56 -11.87 3.38 -5.55
CA VAL A 56 -12.08 4.59 -4.74
C VAL A 56 -12.84 4.30 -3.45
N ILE A 57 -12.80 5.25 -2.50
CA ILE A 57 -13.37 5.06 -1.15
C ILE A 57 -14.89 5.05 -1.09
N ASP A 58 -15.58 5.43 -2.14
CA ASP A 58 -17.02 5.29 -2.33
C ASP A 58 -17.39 4.22 -3.38
N GLY A 59 -16.39 3.52 -3.93
CA GLY A 59 -16.49 2.41 -4.85
C GLY A 59 -16.06 1.08 -4.23
N ALA A 60 -15.16 0.37 -4.90
CA ALA A 60 -14.70 -0.96 -4.50
C ALA A 60 -13.93 -0.99 -3.16
N PHE A 61 -13.42 0.14 -2.69
CA PHE A 61 -12.77 0.26 -1.38
C PHE A 61 -13.68 0.83 -0.28
N SER A 62 -15.00 0.96 -0.51
CA SER A 62 -15.94 1.55 0.45
C SER A 62 -15.96 0.82 1.80
N ASP A 63 -16.03 -0.50 1.81
CA ASP A 63 -16.04 -1.29 3.05
C ASP A 63 -14.72 -1.15 3.82
N TYR A 64 -13.60 -1.08 3.11
CA TYR A 64 -12.29 -0.85 3.74
C TYR A 64 -12.19 0.55 4.34
N ALA A 65 -12.61 1.57 3.59
CA ALA A 65 -12.67 2.95 4.05
C ALA A 65 -13.56 3.09 5.30
N ASP A 66 -14.74 2.47 5.29
CA ASP A 66 -15.67 2.47 6.42
C ASP A 66 -15.11 1.74 7.65
N SER A 67 -14.38 0.65 7.42
CA SER A 67 -13.67 -0.05 8.51
C SER A 67 -12.65 0.86 9.19
N MET A 68 -11.91 1.67 8.43
CA MET A 68 -10.96 2.64 8.98
C MET A 68 -11.68 3.78 9.72
N ARG A 69 -12.76 4.31 9.16
CA ARG A 69 -13.59 5.34 9.82
C ARG A 69 -14.15 4.85 11.15
N LYS A 70 -14.65 3.62 11.22
CA LYS A 70 -15.14 2.99 12.46
C LYS A 70 -14.05 2.83 13.54
N GLN A 71 -12.78 2.75 13.13
CA GLN A 71 -11.63 2.72 14.04
C GLN A 71 -11.14 4.11 14.44
N GLY A 72 -11.81 5.18 14.00
CA GLY A 72 -11.50 6.57 14.36
C GLY A 72 -10.53 7.27 13.43
N TYR A 73 -10.15 6.67 12.29
CA TYR A 73 -9.33 7.36 11.30
C TYR A 73 -10.17 8.34 10.47
N GLN A 74 -9.54 9.44 10.07
CA GLN A 74 -10.04 10.27 8.98
C GLN A 74 -9.64 9.63 7.66
N VAL A 75 -10.59 9.31 6.80
CA VAL A 75 -10.33 8.74 5.47
C VAL A 75 -10.61 9.77 4.41
N LYS A 76 -9.62 10.05 3.58
CA LYS A 76 -9.64 11.03 2.49
C LYS A 76 -9.12 10.42 1.21
N GLU A 77 -9.44 11.02 0.08
CA GLU A 77 -8.82 10.77 -1.21
C GLU A 77 -7.91 11.92 -1.63
N LEU A 78 -6.88 11.55 -2.37
CA LEU A 78 -6.02 12.45 -3.10
C LEU A 78 -6.48 12.44 -4.55
N GLU A 79 -7.17 13.49 -4.96
CA GLU A 79 -7.72 13.65 -6.31
C GLU A 79 -6.81 14.51 -7.19
N GLY A 80 -7.11 14.51 -8.48
CA GLY A 80 -6.34 15.24 -9.48
C GLY A 80 -5.39 14.33 -10.25
N GLU A 81 -4.59 14.87 -11.16
CA GLU A 81 -3.64 14.10 -11.97
C GLU A 81 -2.26 14.16 -11.35
N SER A 82 -1.67 12.99 -11.05
CA SER A 82 -0.29 12.87 -10.54
C SER A 82 0.00 13.81 -9.37
N ASN A 83 -0.75 13.68 -8.28
CA ASN A 83 -0.76 14.69 -7.20
C ASN A 83 -0.05 14.25 -5.91
N ILE A 84 0.71 13.16 -5.94
CA ILE A 84 1.50 12.72 -4.79
C ILE A 84 2.72 13.64 -4.63
N SER A 85 2.84 14.26 -3.45
CA SER A 85 3.93 15.17 -3.12
C SER A 85 4.18 15.18 -1.61
N ASP A 86 5.33 15.66 -1.15
CA ASP A 86 5.60 15.84 0.28
C ASP A 86 4.50 16.70 0.95
N GLN A 87 3.96 17.70 0.25
CA GLN A 87 2.89 18.55 0.75
C GLN A 87 1.56 17.81 0.89
N SER A 88 1.14 17.03 -0.12
CA SER A 88 -0.12 16.27 -0.08
C SER A 88 -0.08 15.16 0.97
N LEU A 89 1.09 14.60 1.26
CA LEU A 89 1.28 13.55 2.25
C LEU A 89 1.50 14.06 3.68
N GLN A 90 1.69 15.36 3.88
CA GLN A 90 2.11 15.95 5.16
C GLN A 90 1.22 15.59 6.34
N GLN A 91 -0.10 15.45 6.12
CA GLN A 91 -1.07 15.13 7.17
C GLN A 91 -1.48 13.65 7.20
N ALA A 92 -0.99 12.87 6.25
CA ALA A 92 -1.29 11.45 6.18
C ALA A 92 -0.46 10.66 7.21
N ARG A 93 -1.08 9.63 7.78
CA ARG A 93 -0.38 8.59 8.54
C ARG A 93 -0.18 7.33 7.71
N VAL A 94 -1.17 7.04 6.86
CA VAL A 94 -1.16 5.91 5.95
C VAL A 94 -1.52 6.42 4.55
N LEU A 95 -0.77 6.02 3.55
CA LEU A 95 -1.08 6.17 2.14
C LEU A 95 -1.51 4.82 1.58
N VAL A 96 -2.69 4.73 1.01
CA VAL A 96 -3.18 3.56 0.28
C VAL A 96 -3.14 3.88 -1.21
N ILE A 97 -2.46 3.07 -1.98
CA ILE A 97 -2.35 3.20 -3.44
C ILE A 97 -3.06 2.00 -4.07
N PRO A 98 -4.36 2.13 -4.39
CA PRO A 98 -5.10 1.08 -5.06
C PRO A 98 -4.84 1.19 -6.57
N GLU A 99 -4.34 0.14 -7.17
CA GLU A 99 -4.20 -0.04 -8.62
C GLU A 99 -3.87 1.24 -9.43
N ALA A 100 -2.66 1.75 -9.30
CA ALA A 100 -2.23 2.88 -10.12
C ALA A 100 -2.11 2.48 -11.59
N ASN A 101 -2.95 3.05 -12.47
CA ASN A 101 -2.93 2.79 -13.91
C ASN A 101 -2.01 3.75 -14.66
N ASN A 102 -1.71 4.91 -14.10
CA ASN A 102 -0.69 5.81 -14.56
C ASN A 102 0.62 5.59 -13.80
N PRO A 103 1.79 5.57 -14.47
CA PRO A 103 3.07 5.38 -13.81
C PRO A 103 3.46 6.60 -12.97
N PHE A 104 4.10 6.33 -11.82
CA PHE A 104 4.58 7.37 -10.92
C PHE A 104 5.75 8.15 -11.53
N LYS A 105 5.68 9.46 -11.45
CA LYS A 105 6.78 10.36 -11.80
C LYS A 105 7.89 10.30 -10.75
N GLU A 106 9.10 10.70 -11.13
CA GLU A 106 10.27 10.63 -10.23
C GLU A 106 10.07 11.40 -8.92
N ASN A 107 9.41 12.57 -8.98
CA ASN A 107 9.11 13.36 -7.79
C ASN A 107 8.09 12.69 -6.86
N GLU A 108 7.12 11.95 -7.42
CA GLU A 108 6.13 11.22 -6.65
C GLU A 108 6.74 10.00 -5.95
N GLN A 109 7.60 9.25 -6.67
CA GLN A 109 8.38 8.16 -6.08
C GLN A 109 9.20 8.66 -4.89
N LYS A 110 9.88 9.82 -5.03
CA LYS A 110 10.65 10.46 -3.95
C LYS A 110 9.77 10.86 -2.78
N ALA A 111 8.61 11.45 -3.04
CA ALA A 111 7.68 11.85 -1.99
C ALA A 111 7.17 10.63 -1.18
N ILE A 112 6.86 9.52 -1.85
CA ILE A 112 6.45 8.26 -1.18
C ILE A 112 7.61 7.70 -0.34
N ILE A 113 8.82 7.68 -0.86
CA ILE A 113 10.01 7.20 -0.14
C ILE A 113 10.25 8.08 1.10
N ASN A 114 10.28 9.40 0.95
CA ASN A 114 10.42 10.35 2.04
C ASN A 114 9.34 10.16 3.11
N PHE A 115 8.09 9.98 2.68
CA PHE A 115 6.97 9.75 3.58
C PHE A 115 7.20 8.52 4.48
N VAL A 116 7.66 7.40 3.90
CA VAL A 116 7.96 6.17 4.65
C VAL A 116 9.18 6.35 5.55
N GLU A 117 10.24 6.98 5.08
CA GLU A 117 11.45 7.27 5.87
C GLU A 117 11.14 8.17 7.08
N ASN A 118 10.14 9.05 6.96
CA ASN A 118 9.66 9.90 8.05
C ASN A 118 8.58 9.22 8.93
N GLY A 119 8.37 7.91 8.77
CA GLY A 119 7.51 7.09 9.64
C GLY A 119 6.06 6.95 9.17
N GLY A 120 5.74 7.37 7.95
CA GLY A 120 4.48 7.04 7.28
C GLY A 120 4.40 5.57 6.88
N SER A 121 3.20 5.07 6.63
CA SER A 121 2.96 3.72 6.15
C SER A 121 2.33 3.74 4.76
N VAL A 122 2.75 2.85 3.87
CA VAL A 122 2.16 2.73 2.53
C VAL A 122 1.61 1.33 2.31
N ILE A 123 0.45 1.24 1.66
CA ILE A 123 -0.15 0.00 1.18
C ILE A 123 -0.21 0.08 -0.34
N PHE A 124 0.59 -0.74 -1.01
CA PHE A 124 0.58 -0.88 -2.47
C PHE A 124 -0.32 -2.04 -2.86
N ILE A 125 -1.27 -1.79 -3.75
CA ILE A 125 -2.20 -2.80 -4.27
C ILE A 125 -2.12 -2.75 -5.80
N SER A 126 -1.93 -3.90 -6.45
CA SER A 126 -1.88 -3.99 -7.91
C SER A 126 -2.74 -5.14 -8.41
N ASP A 127 -3.30 -4.95 -9.58
CA ASP A 127 -4.10 -5.95 -10.28
C ASP A 127 -3.22 -6.98 -11.02
N HIS A 128 -3.84 -7.90 -11.74
CA HIS A 128 -3.21 -8.94 -12.55
C HIS A 128 -2.59 -8.39 -13.85
N TYR A 129 -1.91 -9.26 -14.60
CA TYR A 129 -1.40 -8.92 -15.93
C TYR A 129 -2.53 -8.57 -16.90
N ASN A 130 -2.20 -7.76 -17.89
CA ASN A 130 -3.14 -7.28 -18.91
C ASN A 130 -4.32 -6.48 -18.32
N ALA A 131 -4.05 -5.75 -17.23
CA ALA A 131 -4.98 -4.84 -16.57
C ALA A 131 -4.67 -3.38 -16.92
N ASP A 132 -4.35 -3.09 -18.19
CA ASP A 132 -4.23 -1.73 -18.72
C ASP A 132 -5.61 -1.14 -18.97
N ARG A 133 -6.20 -0.54 -17.95
CA ARG A 133 -7.58 -0.06 -17.98
C ARG A 133 -7.73 1.30 -18.68
N ASN A 134 -6.68 2.11 -18.70
CA ASN A 134 -6.68 3.41 -19.36
C ASN A 134 -6.06 3.38 -20.77
N LEU A 135 -5.72 2.19 -21.27
CA LEU A 135 -5.20 1.93 -22.61
C LEU A 135 -3.91 2.74 -22.92
N ASN A 136 -3.08 2.96 -21.92
CA ASN A 136 -1.78 3.64 -22.06
C ASN A 136 -0.60 2.68 -22.28
N ARG A 137 -0.88 1.38 -22.48
CA ARG A 137 0.09 0.28 -22.68
C ARG A 137 0.91 -0.08 -21.44
N ILE A 138 0.56 0.43 -20.27
CA ILE A 138 1.23 0.15 -19.00
C ILE A 138 0.21 -0.44 -18.05
N ASP A 139 0.50 -1.64 -17.57
CA ASP A 139 -0.34 -2.28 -16.55
C ASP A 139 -0.04 -1.71 -15.16
N SER A 140 -0.98 -1.90 -14.21
CA SER A 140 -0.81 -1.41 -12.83
C SER A 140 0.44 -1.97 -12.16
N SER A 141 0.80 -3.23 -12.42
CA SER A 141 2.04 -3.83 -11.90
C SER A 141 3.31 -3.13 -12.45
N GLU A 142 3.29 -2.70 -13.71
CA GLU A 142 4.37 -1.94 -14.32
C GLU A 142 4.44 -0.51 -13.77
N SER A 143 3.27 0.13 -13.58
CA SER A 143 3.16 1.43 -12.92
C SER A 143 3.75 1.41 -11.51
N MET A 144 3.36 0.41 -10.69
CA MET A 144 3.86 0.23 -9.33
C MET A 144 5.35 -0.04 -9.29
N ASN A 145 5.86 -0.91 -10.16
CA ASN A 145 7.28 -1.27 -10.19
C ASN A 145 8.17 -0.14 -10.70
N GLY A 146 7.65 0.73 -11.56
CA GLY A 146 8.44 1.75 -12.25
C GLY A 146 9.28 1.19 -13.41
N TYR A 147 8.91 0.04 -13.99
CA TYR A 147 9.52 -0.49 -15.21
C TYR A 147 8.56 -1.37 -16.01
N ARG A 148 8.78 -1.47 -17.30
CA ARG A 148 8.01 -2.33 -18.21
C ARG A 148 8.58 -3.74 -18.26
N ARG A 149 7.70 -4.76 -18.35
CA ARG A 149 8.08 -6.16 -18.56
C ARG A 149 8.88 -6.32 -19.88
N GLY A 150 9.93 -7.13 -19.85
CA GLY A 150 10.77 -7.42 -21.02
C GLY A 150 11.54 -6.25 -21.61
N ALA A 151 11.48 -5.06 -20.99
CA ALA A 151 12.18 -3.87 -21.45
C ALA A 151 12.42 -2.87 -20.32
N TYR A 152 12.94 -3.33 -19.22
CA TYR A 152 13.04 -2.67 -17.91
C TYR A 152 13.42 -1.20 -17.93
N GLU A 153 14.33 -0.78 -18.82
CA GLU A 153 14.79 0.60 -18.91
C GLU A 153 13.98 1.48 -19.87
N ASN A 154 12.98 0.93 -20.56
CA ASN A 154 12.20 1.66 -21.55
C ASN A 154 10.70 1.66 -21.22
N MET A 155 10.27 2.65 -20.45
CA MET A 155 8.85 2.84 -20.11
C MET A 155 7.97 3.14 -21.31
N THR A 156 8.53 3.66 -22.40
CA THR A 156 7.78 4.05 -23.61
C THR A 156 7.88 3.03 -24.76
N LYS A 157 8.30 1.81 -24.45
CA LYS A 157 8.38 0.74 -25.45
C LYS A 157 7.01 0.55 -26.13
N ASP A 158 7.03 0.41 -27.45
CA ASP A 158 5.87 0.21 -28.32
C ASP A 158 4.86 1.36 -28.37
N MET A 159 5.13 2.50 -27.71
CA MET A 159 4.33 3.70 -27.79
C MET A 159 4.63 4.50 -29.08
N ASN A 160 3.59 5.12 -29.62
CA ASN A 160 3.75 6.11 -30.68
C ASN A 160 4.21 7.47 -30.11
N ASN A 161 4.40 8.48 -30.96
CA ASN A 161 4.90 9.79 -30.53
C ASN A 161 3.90 10.56 -29.66
N GLU A 162 2.61 10.42 -29.88
CA GLU A 162 1.56 11.06 -29.10
C GLU A 162 1.52 10.48 -27.69
N GLU A 163 1.52 9.15 -27.59
CA GLU A 163 1.55 8.42 -26.30
C GLU A 163 2.80 8.79 -25.49
N LYS A 164 3.99 8.80 -26.13
CA LYS A 164 5.26 9.16 -25.47
C LYS A 164 5.29 10.59 -24.92
N ASN A 165 4.62 11.51 -25.59
CA ASN A 165 4.59 12.93 -25.22
C ASN A 165 3.33 13.32 -24.44
N SER A 166 2.50 12.36 -24.05
CA SER A 166 1.31 12.62 -23.23
C SER A 166 1.67 13.13 -21.84
N ASN A 167 0.75 13.82 -21.19
CA ASN A 167 0.91 14.28 -19.80
C ASN A 167 1.20 13.13 -18.84
N VAL A 168 0.59 11.96 -19.10
CA VAL A 168 0.79 10.75 -18.29
C VAL A 168 2.26 10.31 -18.31
N MET A 169 2.90 10.36 -19.50
CA MET A 169 4.29 9.90 -19.67
C MET A 169 5.33 11.00 -19.42
N HIS A 170 4.92 12.25 -19.24
CA HIS A 170 5.84 13.35 -18.99
C HIS A 170 6.58 13.15 -17.65
N ASN A 171 7.91 13.14 -17.70
CA ASN A 171 8.79 12.86 -16.55
C ASN A 171 8.69 11.45 -15.94
N VAL A 172 8.08 10.51 -16.65
CA VAL A 172 8.15 9.09 -16.28
C VAL A 172 9.48 8.50 -16.74
N LYS A 173 10.19 7.87 -15.82
CA LYS A 173 11.46 7.19 -16.10
C LYS A 173 11.42 5.78 -15.55
N SER A 174 12.09 4.87 -16.22
CA SER A 174 12.34 3.54 -15.67
C SER A 174 13.25 3.65 -14.45
N SER A 175 12.83 3.10 -13.33
CA SER A 175 13.53 3.27 -12.06
C SER A 175 13.62 2.02 -11.22
N ASP A 176 12.76 1.04 -11.44
CA ASP A 176 12.61 -0.15 -10.56
C ASP A 176 12.56 0.23 -9.06
N TRP A 177 11.95 1.38 -8.78
CA TRP A 177 12.00 2.06 -7.49
C TRP A 177 11.42 1.24 -6.35
N LEU A 178 10.36 0.45 -6.64
CA LEU A 178 9.71 -0.38 -5.64
C LEU A 178 10.66 -1.47 -5.11
N SER A 179 11.39 -2.14 -6.01
CA SER A 179 12.41 -3.12 -5.64
C SER A 179 13.58 -2.50 -4.91
N GLN A 180 14.09 -1.38 -5.42
CA GLN A 180 15.26 -0.72 -4.85
C GLN A 180 15.02 -0.19 -3.45
N ASN A 181 13.82 0.33 -3.15
CA ASN A 181 13.52 0.96 -1.87
C ASN A 181 12.82 0.01 -0.89
N PHE A 182 11.89 -0.84 -1.37
CA PHE A 182 11.04 -1.69 -0.53
C PHE A 182 11.36 -3.18 -0.63
N GLY A 183 12.23 -3.60 -1.55
CA GLY A 183 12.65 -4.99 -1.68
C GLY A 183 11.59 -5.93 -2.27
N VAL A 184 10.61 -5.40 -3.00
CA VAL A 184 9.52 -6.17 -3.62
C VAL A 184 9.26 -5.73 -5.04
N ARG A 185 8.68 -6.63 -5.84
CA ARG A 185 8.10 -6.35 -7.16
C ARG A 185 6.77 -7.04 -7.31
N PHE A 186 5.81 -6.37 -7.92
CA PHE A 186 4.64 -7.05 -8.48
C PHE A 186 5.06 -7.86 -9.70
N ARG A 187 4.65 -9.12 -9.76
CA ARG A 187 4.88 -9.95 -10.94
C ARG A 187 3.82 -9.65 -11.99
N TYR A 188 4.23 -9.74 -13.24
CA TYR A 188 3.31 -9.66 -14.37
C TYR A 188 2.67 -11.03 -14.59
N ASN A 189 1.72 -11.39 -13.75
CA ASN A 189 0.98 -12.66 -13.79
C ASN A 189 -0.44 -12.47 -13.28
N ALA A 190 -1.29 -13.47 -13.53
CA ALA A 190 -2.61 -13.57 -12.92
C ALA A 190 -2.74 -14.92 -12.23
N LEU A 191 -3.38 -14.89 -11.08
CA LEU A 191 -3.80 -16.07 -10.37
C LEU A 191 -5.32 -16.24 -10.57
N GLY A 192 -5.78 -17.46 -10.80
CA GLY A 192 -7.20 -17.77 -10.71
C GLY A 192 -7.73 -17.66 -9.29
N ASP A 193 -8.90 -18.20 -9.03
CA ASP A 193 -9.46 -18.24 -7.68
C ASP A 193 -8.57 -19.08 -6.77
N ILE A 194 -8.05 -18.45 -5.74
CA ILE A 194 -7.16 -19.08 -4.79
C ILE A 194 -7.66 -18.84 -3.38
N ASN A 195 -7.65 -19.90 -2.58
CA ASN A 195 -7.76 -19.83 -1.14
C ASN A 195 -6.49 -20.43 -0.54
N THR A 196 -5.83 -19.69 0.34
CA THR A 196 -4.62 -20.15 1.01
C THR A 196 -4.74 -20.08 2.51
N GLN A 197 -4.20 -21.09 3.19
CA GLN A 197 -3.96 -21.13 4.63
C GLN A 197 -2.45 -21.06 4.94
N ASN A 198 -1.60 -20.90 3.92
CA ASN A 198 -0.16 -20.75 4.08
C ASN A 198 0.17 -19.33 4.54
N ILE A 199 -0.13 -19.09 5.80
CA ILE A 199 -0.05 -17.78 6.45
C ILE A 199 0.96 -17.85 7.59
N VAL A 200 1.87 -16.90 7.61
CA VAL A 200 2.86 -16.75 8.69
C VAL A 200 2.15 -16.41 10.01
N SER A 201 2.63 -16.97 11.11
CA SER A 201 2.03 -16.76 12.42
C SER A 201 1.94 -15.26 12.78
N SER A 202 0.95 -14.90 13.60
CA SER A 202 0.78 -13.51 14.05
C SER A 202 2.01 -12.94 14.74
N LYS A 203 2.76 -13.78 15.48
CA LYS A 203 4.02 -13.40 16.14
C LYS A 203 5.09 -12.99 15.10
N ASP A 204 5.16 -13.73 14.00
CA ASP A 204 6.19 -13.55 12.96
C ASP A 204 5.77 -12.57 11.86
N SER A 205 4.52 -12.12 11.87
CA SER A 205 3.94 -11.14 10.94
C SER A 205 3.66 -9.77 11.57
N PHE A 206 4.32 -9.43 12.69
CA PHE A 206 4.10 -8.19 13.43
C PHE A 206 2.64 -7.96 13.87
N GLY A 207 1.87 -9.04 14.05
CA GLY A 207 0.45 -9.00 14.40
C GLY A 207 -0.52 -8.86 13.23
N ILE A 208 -0.05 -8.64 12.01
CA ILE A 208 -0.90 -8.40 10.82
C ILE A 208 -1.86 -9.57 10.56
N THR A 209 -1.40 -10.81 10.76
CA THR A 209 -2.21 -12.01 10.52
C THR A 209 -2.98 -12.50 11.75
N LYS A 210 -3.12 -11.65 12.79
CA LYS A 210 -3.87 -12.02 14.00
C LYS A 210 -5.33 -12.30 13.68
N GLY A 211 -5.78 -13.54 13.96
CA GLY A 211 -7.15 -14.00 13.70
C GLY A 211 -7.43 -14.37 12.23
N VAL A 212 -6.46 -14.22 11.32
CA VAL A 212 -6.60 -14.62 9.93
C VAL A 212 -6.29 -16.11 9.79
N GLN A 213 -7.27 -16.90 9.34
CA GLN A 213 -7.13 -18.34 9.12
C GLN A 213 -6.93 -18.72 7.67
N SER A 214 -7.50 -17.96 6.75
CA SER A 214 -7.35 -18.13 5.31
C SER A 214 -7.46 -16.79 4.59
N VAL A 215 -6.86 -16.73 3.40
CA VAL A 215 -7.00 -15.58 2.50
C VAL A 215 -7.42 -16.09 1.14
N SER A 216 -8.45 -15.48 0.59
CA SER A 216 -8.90 -15.72 -0.78
C SER A 216 -8.44 -14.59 -1.69
N MET A 217 -8.08 -14.94 -2.92
CA MET A 217 -7.69 -14.01 -3.97
C MET A 217 -8.38 -14.42 -5.26
N HIS A 218 -8.90 -13.44 -5.97
CA HIS A 218 -9.46 -13.60 -7.32
C HIS A 218 -8.67 -12.73 -8.30
N ALA A 219 -8.08 -13.35 -9.32
CA ALA A 219 -7.38 -12.70 -10.42
C ALA A 219 -6.24 -11.72 -10.05
N GLY A 220 -5.66 -11.83 -8.86
CA GLY A 220 -4.56 -10.94 -8.45
C GLY A 220 -3.19 -11.34 -8.99
N SER A 221 -2.21 -10.46 -8.90
CA SER A 221 -0.80 -10.76 -9.13
C SER A 221 -0.07 -11.21 -7.87
N THR A 222 1.04 -11.93 -8.04
CA THR A 222 1.93 -12.26 -6.92
C THR A 222 3.04 -11.24 -6.74
N LEU A 223 3.61 -11.20 -5.54
CA LEU A 223 4.80 -10.41 -5.24
C LEU A 223 6.07 -11.29 -5.33
N ALA A 224 7.14 -10.72 -5.84
CA ALA A 224 8.48 -11.23 -5.68
C ALA A 224 9.19 -10.44 -4.58
N ILE A 225 9.82 -11.14 -3.63
CA ILE A 225 10.75 -10.53 -2.69
C ILE A 225 12.09 -10.44 -3.41
N THR A 226 12.58 -9.23 -3.64
CA THR A 226 13.83 -8.95 -4.34
C THR A 226 14.98 -8.70 -3.36
N ASP A 227 14.66 -8.26 -2.15
CA ASP A 227 15.61 -8.12 -1.05
C ASP A 227 14.98 -8.60 0.26
N PRO A 228 15.39 -9.77 0.77
CA PRO A 228 14.84 -10.34 2.01
C PRO A 228 15.25 -9.57 3.28
N ASN A 229 16.21 -8.65 3.18
CA ASN A 229 16.56 -7.77 4.31
C ASN A 229 15.60 -6.59 4.45
N LYS A 230 14.87 -6.25 3.38
CA LYS A 230 13.88 -5.16 3.33
C LYS A 230 12.45 -5.67 3.43
N ALA A 231 12.16 -6.85 2.92
CA ALA A 231 10.80 -7.37 2.80
C ALA A 231 10.66 -8.80 3.29
N LYS A 232 9.53 -9.10 3.89
CA LYS A 232 9.15 -10.43 4.37
C LYS A 232 7.77 -10.81 3.85
N GLY A 233 7.66 -12.00 3.23
CA GLY A 233 6.36 -12.58 2.89
C GLY A 233 5.61 -13.02 4.15
N ILE A 234 4.32 -12.76 4.20
CA ILE A 234 3.47 -13.18 5.32
C ILE A 234 2.27 -14.03 4.89
N ILE A 235 1.93 -14.01 3.59
CA ILE A 235 0.91 -14.86 2.98
C ILE A 235 1.53 -15.46 1.73
N TYR A 236 1.48 -16.77 1.62
CA TYR A 236 2.09 -17.51 0.52
C TYR A 236 1.05 -18.28 -0.26
N MET A 237 1.39 -18.56 -1.51
CA MET A 237 0.58 -19.42 -2.38
C MET A 237 0.44 -20.82 -1.77
N PRO A 238 -0.68 -21.53 -2.04
CA PRO A 238 -0.79 -22.93 -1.68
C PRO A 238 0.32 -23.75 -2.31
N GLU A 239 0.89 -24.69 -1.57
CA GLU A 239 2.02 -25.53 -2.06
C GLU A 239 1.68 -26.39 -3.26
N HIS A 240 0.40 -26.79 -3.39
CA HIS A 240 -0.08 -27.71 -4.42
C HIS A 240 -0.44 -27.05 -5.76
N LEU A 241 -0.22 -25.75 -5.93
CA LEU A 241 -0.48 -25.09 -7.21
C LEU A 241 0.43 -25.65 -8.30
N THR A 242 -0.20 -26.26 -9.29
CA THR A 242 0.49 -26.79 -10.47
C THR A 242 1.07 -25.66 -11.33
N HIS A 243 2.08 -25.96 -12.15
CA HIS A 243 2.73 -25.00 -13.03
C HIS A 243 1.76 -24.24 -13.95
N SER A 244 0.65 -24.86 -14.37
CA SER A 244 -0.36 -24.24 -15.24
C SER A 244 -1.14 -23.09 -14.57
N GLN A 245 -1.17 -23.04 -13.23
CA GLN A 245 -1.82 -21.95 -12.47
C GLN A 245 -0.85 -20.84 -12.10
N LYS A 246 0.43 -21.00 -12.43
CA LYS A 246 1.51 -20.07 -12.03
C LYS A 246 1.92 -19.08 -13.12
N TRP A 247 1.39 -19.17 -14.36
CA TRP A 247 2.04 -18.54 -15.50
C TRP A 247 1.14 -17.74 -16.43
N SER A 248 1.50 -16.51 -16.61
CA SER A 248 1.71 -15.86 -17.90
C SER A 248 3.05 -15.14 -17.82
N HIS A 249 3.89 -15.40 -18.78
CA HIS A 249 5.20 -14.76 -18.92
C HIS A 249 5.06 -13.34 -19.41
#